data_d8a5d4c6f6895b85bc8b942f7c0bdea8
#
_entry.id   d8a5d4c6f6895b85bc8b942f7c0bdea8
#
_cell.length_a   1.000
_cell.length_b   1.000
_cell.length_c   1.000
_cell.angle_alpha   90.00
_cell.angle_beta   90.00
_cell.angle_gamma   90.00
#
_symmetry.space_group_name_H-M   'P 1'
#
loop_
_entity.id
_entity.type
_entity.pdbx_description
1 polymer ?
#
loop_
_entity_poly.entity_id
_entity_poly.type
_entity_poly.pdbx_seq_one_letter_code
_entity_poly.pdbx_strand_id
1 'polypeptide(L)'
;VTVPGNSALNAEARAIRVNEIFRPMDAALNRLFARHPRRAAFSIHSYTPNLGGENRPWHAGFLSRTPSGVATALRDHVEESHPGLSLAVNAPYQLETDGDWFIPAHAEPRNLAHCLIEIRNDQLGSPEGIDLWADLLAEAILASVEGVDP
;
A
#
# COMPACT_ATOMS: atom_id res chain seq x y z
N VAL A 1 5.35 9.61 -10.12
CA VAL A 1 6.79 9.30 -10.13
C VAL A 1 7.16 8.62 -11.44
N THR A 2 8.15 9.18 -12.15
CA THR A 2 8.61 8.59 -13.41
C THR A 2 9.66 7.52 -13.09
N VAL A 3 9.26 6.25 -13.12
CA VAL A 3 10.21 5.14 -12.99
C VAL A 3 11.16 5.09 -14.20
N PRO A 4 12.40 4.59 -14.05
CA PRO A 4 13.40 4.59 -15.13
C PRO A 4 12.87 4.02 -16.46
N GLY A 5 12.10 2.95 -16.42
CA GLY A 5 11.50 2.33 -17.61
C GLY A 5 10.46 3.18 -18.36
N ASN A 6 10.02 4.29 -17.76
CA ASN A 6 9.07 5.23 -18.37
C ASN A 6 9.70 6.58 -18.74
N SER A 7 10.94 6.86 -18.30
CA SER A 7 11.55 8.18 -18.44
C SER A 7 11.85 8.58 -19.89
N ALA A 8 12.16 7.60 -20.74
CA ALA A 8 12.52 7.82 -22.15
C ALA A 8 11.38 7.51 -23.15
N LEU A 9 10.13 7.31 -22.67
CA LEU A 9 9.02 7.02 -23.56
C LEU A 9 8.58 8.26 -24.35
N ASN A 10 8.40 8.10 -25.65
CA ASN A 10 7.68 9.06 -26.47
C ASN A 10 6.17 9.04 -26.15
N ALA A 11 5.43 10.00 -26.69
CA ALA A 11 4.00 10.13 -26.43
C ALA A 11 3.19 8.90 -26.87
N GLU A 12 3.54 8.26 -27.98
CA GLU A 12 2.88 7.08 -28.50
C GLU A 12 3.10 5.86 -27.59
N ALA A 13 4.33 5.55 -27.24
CA ALA A 13 4.66 4.45 -26.34
C ALA A 13 4.03 4.62 -24.95
N ARG A 14 3.95 5.88 -24.45
CA ARG A 14 3.22 6.20 -23.22
C ARG A 14 1.72 5.93 -23.36
N ALA A 15 1.12 6.39 -24.47
CA ALA A 15 -0.30 6.18 -24.75
C ALA A 15 -0.66 4.69 -24.83
N ILE A 16 0.18 3.86 -25.43
CA ILE A 16 0.00 2.41 -25.47
C ILE A 16 -0.04 1.84 -24.06
N ARG A 17 0.94 2.15 -23.21
CA ARG A 17 0.95 1.65 -21.81
C ARG A 17 -0.27 2.08 -21.02
N VAL A 18 -0.69 3.33 -21.19
CA VAL A 18 -1.90 3.84 -20.52
C VAL A 18 -3.14 3.09 -21.01
N ASN A 19 -3.29 2.89 -22.31
CA ASN A 19 -4.49 2.30 -22.88
C ASN A 19 -4.56 0.78 -22.67
N GLU A 20 -3.43 0.07 -22.73
CA GLU A 20 -3.40 -1.39 -22.69
C GLU A 20 -3.21 -1.96 -21.28
N ILE A 21 -2.66 -1.16 -20.35
CA ILE A 21 -2.37 -1.63 -18.98
C ILE A 21 -3.18 -0.82 -17.96
N PHE A 22 -2.93 0.50 -17.88
CA PHE A 22 -3.49 1.32 -16.81
C PHE A 22 -5.02 1.41 -16.88
N ARG A 23 -5.60 1.80 -18.02
CA ARG A 23 -7.05 1.94 -18.15
C ARG A 23 -7.83 0.64 -17.96
N PRO A 24 -7.41 -0.53 -18.49
CA PRO A 24 -8.07 -1.78 -18.18
C PRO A 24 -8.02 -2.16 -16.71
N MET A 25 -6.89 -1.92 -16.03
CA MET A 25 -6.75 -2.15 -14.60
C MET A 25 -7.67 -1.24 -13.80
N ASP A 26 -7.67 0.07 -14.08
CA ASP A 26 -8.56 1.05 -13.44
C ASP A 26 -10.03 0.69 -13.62
N ALA A 27 -10.42 0.34 -14.84
CA ALA A 27 -11.79 -0.09 -15.12
C ALA A 27 -12.16 -1.40 -14.39
N ALA A 28 -11.22 -2.33 -14.22
CA ALA A 28 -11.44 -3.55 -13.46
C ALA A 28 -11.66 -3.27 -11.97
N LEU A 29 -10.84 -2.40 -11.38
CA LEU A 29 -11.00 -1.97 -9.99
C LEU A 29 -12.35 -1.25 -9.77
N ASN A 30 -12.72 -0.33 -10.64
CA ASN A 30 -14.02 0.34 -10.56
C ASN A 30 -15.18 -0.66 -10.61
N ARG A 31 -15.11 -1.68 -11.47
CA ARG A 31 -16.12 -2.75 -11.50
C ARG A 31 -16.14 -3.59 -10.22
N LEU A 32 -14.99 -3.88 -9.62
CA LEU A 32 -14.92 -4.63 -8.36
C LEU A 32 -15.55 -3.84 -7.20
N PHE A 33 -15.27 -2.53 -7.11
CA PHE A 33 -15.88 -1.66 -6.11
C PHE A 33 -17.40 -1.51 -6.31
N ALA A 34 -17.87 -1.49 -7.57
CA ALA A 34 -19.29 -1.35 -7.89
C ALA A 34 -20.12 -2.63 -7.61
N ARG A 35 -19.50 -3.81 -7.59
CA ARG A 35 -20.21 -5.09 -7.43
C ARG A 35 -20.70 -5.33 -6.01
N HIS A 36 -19.93 -4.93 -5.02
CA HIS A 36 -20.22 -5.19 -3.62
C HIS A 36 -19.77 -4.01 -2.76
N PRO A 37 -20.54 -3.66 -1.70
CA PRO A 37 -20.04 -2.74 -0.67
C PRO A 37 -18.70 -3.22 -0.11
N ARG A 38 -17.79 -2.30 0.14
CA ARG A 38 -16.49 -2.54 0.75
C ARG A 38 -16.36 -1.72 2.01
N ARG A 39 -15.75 -2.27 3.03
CA ARG A 39 -15.46 -1.56 4.28
C ARG A 39 -14.11 -0.86 4.24
N ALA A 40 -13.15 -1.46 3.54
CA ALA A 40 -11.80 -0.98 3.48
C ALA A 40 -11.12 -1.29 2.13
N ALA A 41 -10.02 -0.60 1.87
CA ALA A 41 -9.15 -0.82 0.72
C ALA A 41 -7.68 -0.68 1.16
N PHE A 42 -6.89 -1.70 0.90
CA PHE A 42 -5.46 -1.72 1.24
C PHE A 42 -4.62 -1.88 -0.03
N SER A 43 -3.52 -1.12 -0.10
CA SER A 43 -2.52 -1.24 -1.17
C SER A 43 -1.25 -1.79 -0.55
N ILE A 44 -0.79 -2.96 -1.01
CA ILE A 44 0.37 -3.64 -0.44
C ILE A 44 1.53 -3.55 -1.41
N HIS A 45 2.62 -2.94 -0.96
CA HIS A 45 3.83 -2.66 -1.72
C HIS A 45 5.06 -3.20 -1.01
N SER A 46 6.21 -3.09 -1.65
CA SER A 46 7.50 -3.32 -1.03
C SER A 46 8.52 -2.29 -1.48
N TYR A 47 9.51 -2.01 -0.62
CA TYR A 47 10.57 -1.05 -0.85
C TYR A 47 11.95 -1.60 -0.50
N THR A 48 12.99 -0.99 -1.03
CA THR A 48 14.39 -1.39 -0.78
C THR A 48 14.90 -0.84 0.55
N PRO A 49 15.75 -1.59 1.30
CA PRO A 49 16.31 -1.14 2.57
C PRO A 49 17.25 0.06 2.45
N ASN A 50 17.70 0.35 1.24
CA ASN A 50 18.53 1.52 0.94
C ASN A 50 18.10 2.16 -0.38
N LEU A 51 18.05 3.49 -0.43
CA LEU A 51 17.79 4.24 -1.64
C LEU A 51 18.67 5.50 -1.68
N GLY A 52 19.48 5.64 -2.73
CA GLY A 52 20.34 6.82 -2.89
C GLY A 52 21.36 7.03 -1.78
N GLY A 53 21.76 5.97 -1.05
CA GLY A 53 22.65 6.04 0.10
C GLY A 53 21.95 6.26 1.44
N GLU A 54 20.65 6.50 1.45
CA GLU A 54 19.86 6.61 2.67
C GLU A 54 19.40 5.23 3.16
N ASN A 55 19.70 4.92 4.42
CA ASN A 55 19.25 3.71 5.07
C ASN A 55 17.80 3.87 5.56
N ARG A 56 16.99 2.84 5.32
CA ARG A 56 15.59 2.76 5.70
C ARG A 56 15.41 1.65 6.72
N PRO A 57 15.47 1.96 8.03
CA PRO A 57 15.59 0.96 9.09
C PRO A 57 14.29 0.17 9.35
N TRP A 58 13.15 0.69 8.95
CA TRP A 58 11.86 0.06 9.24
C TRP A 58 11.70 -1.25 8.46
N HIS A 59 11.12 -2.28 9.10
CA HIS A 59 10.73 -3.51 8.43
C HIS A 59 9.43 -3.33 7.64
N ALA A 60 8.52 -2.50 8.14
CA ALA A 60 7.36 -2.05 7.39
C ALA A 60 6.92 -0.63 7.75
N GLY A 61 6.24 0.02 6.81
CA GLY A 61 5.57 1.30 6.96
C GLY A 61 4.08 1.22 6.65
N PHE A 62 3.28 1.96 7.42
CA PHE A 62 1.84 2.05 7.28
C PHE A 62 1.47 3.48 6.94
N LEU A 63 1.00 3.72 5.70
CA LEU A 63 0.90 5.07 5.15
C LEU A 63 -0.55 5.48 4.94
N SER A 64 -0.88 6.69 5.35
CA SER A 64 -2.15 7.35 5.04
C SER A 64 -1.97 8.86 4.89
N ARG A 65 -2.75 9.49 4.02
CA ARG A 65 -2.73 10.96 3.83
C ARG A 65 -3.55 11.67 4.89
N THR A 66 -4.62 11.05 5.32
CA THR A 66 -5.52 11.57 6.34
C THR A 66 -5.32 10.78 7.64
N PRO A 67 -5.46 11.40 8.81
CA PRO A 67 -5.39 10.70 10.08
C PRO A 67 -6.62 9.79 10.25
N SER A 68 -6.65 8.67 9.54
CA SER A 68 -7.78 7.71 9.58
C SER A 68 -7.75 6.79 10.80
N GLY A 69 -6.68 6.81 11.57
CA GLY A 69 -6.46 5.85 12.64
C GLY A 69 -6.07 4.44 12.16
N VAL A 70 -6.44 4.07 10.93
CA VAL A 70 -6.20 2.71 10.39
C VAL A 70 -4.72 2.38 10.28
N ALA A 71 -3.91 3.30 9.75
CA ALA A 71 -2.46 3.09 9.64
C ALA A 71 -1.80 2.88 11.02
N THR A 72 -2.25 3.64 12.03
CA THR A 72 -1.77 3.48 13.41
C THR A 72 -2.25 2.16 14.00
N ALA A 73 -3.53 1.82 13.84
CA ALA A 73 -4.09 0.57 14.36
C ALA A 73 -3.40 -0.68 13.77
N LEU A 74 -3.12 -0.66 12.46
CA LEU A 74 -2.35 -1.73 11.81
C LEU A 74 -0.93 -1.85 12.39
N ARG A 75 -0.22 -0.72 12.51
CA ARG A 75 1.13 -0.69 13.09
C ARG A 75 1.12 -1.23 14.51
N ASP A 76 0.19 -0.76 15.35
CA ASP A 76 0.11 -1.15 16.77
C ASP A 76 -0.19 -2.65 16.92
N HIS A 77 -1.11 -3.18 16.12
CA HIS A 77 -1.43 -4.61 16.14
C HIS A 77 -0.23 -5.49 15.78
N VAL A 78 0.52 -5.12 14.74
CA VAL A 78 1.74 -5.85 14.34
C VAL A 78 2.83 -5.71 15.39
N GLU A 79 3.00 -4.52 16.00
CA GLU A 79 3.99 -4.26 17.06
C GLU A 79 3.70 -5.05 18.34
N GLU A 80 2.43 -5.16 18.74
CA GLU A 80 2.00 -5.96 19.89
C GLU A 80 2.29 -7.46 19.68
N SER A 81 2.00 -7.97 18.47
CA SER A 81 2.23 -9.37 18.13
C SER A 81 3.72 -9.69 17.96
N HIS A 82 4.51 -8.75 17.43
CA HIS A 82 5.91 -8.91 17.07
C HIS A 82 6.77 -7.70 17.47
N PRO A 83 7.04 -7.51 18.78
CA PRO A 83 7.71 -6.31 19.29
C PRO A 83 9.17 -6.15 18.83
N GLY A 84 9.73 -7.16 18.16
CA GLY A 84 11.08 -7.09 17.55
C GLY A 84 11.11 -6.42 16.17
N LEU A 85 9.96 -6.12 15.57
CA LEU A 85 9.89 -5.45 14.29
C LEU A 85 10.03 -3.93 14.45
N SER A 86 10.83 -3.31 13.58
CA SER A 86 10.89 -1.86 13.46
C SER A 86 9.80 -1.40 12.50
N LEU A 87 8.79 -0.71 13.00
CA LEU A 87 7.61 -0.28 12.25
C LEU A 87 7.44 1.24 12.31
N ALA A 88 6.80 1.82 11.30
CA ALA A 88 6.54 3.26 11.29
C ALA A 88 5.20 3.60 10.63
N VAL A 89 4.64 4.75 11.02
CA VAL A 89 3.54 5.39 10.28
C VAL A 89 4.13 6.47 9.38
N ASN A 90 3.70 6.51 8.11
CA ASN A 90 4.15 7.47 7.11
C ASN A 90 5.68 7.50 6.89
N ALA A 91 6.31 6.33 6.91
CA ALA A 91 7.69 6.10 6.47
C ALA A 91 7.75 4.76 5.71
N PRO A 92 8.67 4.60 4.76
CA PRO A 92 9.72 5.53 4.31
C PRO A 92 9.21 6.63 3.36
N TYR A 93 7.91 6.67 3.06
CA TYR A 93 7.28 7.62 2.16
C TYR A 93 6.14 8.37 2.83
N GLN A 94 5.80 9.53 2.27
CA GLN A 94 4.52 10.19 2.48
C GLN A 94 3.62 9.88 1.29
N LEU A 95 2.34 9.59 1.54
CA LEU A 95 1.36 9.47 0.46
C LEU A 95 1.06 10.86 -0.12
N GLU A 96 1.52 11.09 -1.34
CA GLU A 96 1.26 12.32 -2.08
C GLU A 96 0.17 12.10 -3.13
N THR A 97 -0.58 13.15 -3.44
CA THR A 97 -1.65 13.08 -4.46
C THR A 97 -1.14 12.64 -5.83
N ASP A 98 0.11 13.03 -6.14
CA ASP A 98 0.76 12.76 -7.43
C ASP A 98 1.64 11.50 -7.39
N GLY A 99 1.91 10.95 -6.21
CA GLY A 99 2.83 9.83 -5.99
C GLY A 99 2.15 8.48 -5.90
N ASP A 100 0.96 8.43 -5.33
CA ASP A 100 0.13 7.22 -5.24
C ASP A 100 -1.17 7.42 -6.00
N TRP A 101 -1.60 6.37 -6.68
CA TRP A 101 -2.82 6.41 -7.47
C TRP A 101 -3.98 5.67 -6.79
N PHE A 102 -3.74 4.48 -6.20
CA PHE A 102 -4.81 3.60 -5.74
C PHE A 102 -5.63 4.22 -4.60
N ILE A 103 -4.96 4.72 -3.57
CA ILE A 103 -5.64 5.32 -2.42
C ILE A 103 -6.41 6.58 -2.82
N PRO A 104 -5.79 7.60 -3.48
CA PRO A 104 -6.50 8.80 -3.89
C PRO A 104 -7.62 8.57 -4.92
N ALA A 105 -7.46 7.60 -5.82
CA ALA A 105 -8.43 7.36 -6.88
C ALA A 105 -9.58 6.42 -6.49
N HIS A 106 -9.33 5.46 -5.60
CA HIS A 106 -10.30 4.39 -5.31
C HIS A 106 -10.78 4.35 -3.87
N ALA A 107 -9.92 4.57 -2.87
CA ALA A 107 -10.30 4.46 -1.47
C ALA A 107 -10.94 5.74 -0.92
N GLU A 108 -10.24 6.86 -1.04
CA GLU A 108 -10.67 8.16 -0.50
C GLU A 108 -12.00 8.66 -1.08
N PRO A 109 -12.24 8.63 -2.42
CA PRO A 109 -13.52 9.10 -2.98
C PRO A 109 -14.73 8.25 -2.57
N ARG A 110 -14.48 7.04 -2.05
CA ARG A 110 -15.51 6.13 -1.55
C ARG A 110 -15.63 6.14 -0.04
N ASN A 111 -14.85 7.00 0.62
CA ASN A 111 -14.82 7.11 2.07
C ASN A 111 -14.49 5.79 2.80
N LEU A 112 -13.69 4.93 2.17
CA LEU A 112 -13.29 3.64 2.73
C LEU A 112 -12.18 3.82 3.76
N ALA A 113 -12.18 2.98 4.80
CA ALA A 113 -11.01 2.78 5.63
C ALA A 113 -9.85 2.32 4.75
N HIS A 114 -8.67 2.91 4.87
CA HIS A 114 -7.58 2.60 3.94
C HIS A 114 -6.20 2.77 4.56
N CYS A 115 -5.25 2.03 4.00
CA CYS A 115 -3.82 2.17 4.26
C CYS A 115 -3.03 1.69 3.04
N LEU A 116 -1.93 2.36 2.71
CA LEU A 116 -0.88 1.80 1.89
C LEU A 116 0.17 1.19 2.81
N ILE A 117 0.47 -0.08 2.61
CA ILE A 117 1.41 -0.85 3.42
C ILE A 117 2.67 -1.08 2.58
N GLU A 118 3.80 -0.70 3.13
CA GLU A 118 5.12 -0.87 2.53
C GLU A 118 5.94 -1.84 3.36
N ILE A 119 6.26 -3.02 2.81
CA ILE A 119 7.13 -4.01 3.47
C ILE A 119 8.54 -3.85 2.90
N ARG A 120 9.57 -3.81 3.76
CA ARG A 120 10.94 -3.79 3.27
C ARG A 120 11.25 -5.13 2.58
N ASN A 121 11.71 -5.08 1.34
CA ASN A 121 11.74 -6.25 0.45
C ASN A 121 12.70 -7.37 0.89
N ASP A 122 13.70 -7.08 1.72
CA ASP A 122 14.55 -8.11 2.33
C ASP A 122 13.77 -8.99 3.34
N GLN A 123 12.66 -8.52 3.86
CA GLN A 123 11.76 -9.31 4.72
C GLN A 123 10.97 -10.36 3.92
N LEU A 124 10.87 -10.19 2.61
CA LEU A 124 10.15 -11.05 1.67
C LEU A 124 11.11 -11.97 0.86
N GLY A 125 12.35 -12.08 1.29
CA GLY A 125 13.39 -12.82 0.58
C GLY A 125 13.32 -14.35 0.71
N SER A 126 12.43 -14.88 1.56
CA SER A 126 12.23 -16.33 1.74
C SER A 126 10.73 -16.66 1.86
N PRO A 127 10.33 -17.92 1.60
CA PRO A 127 8.95 -18.36 1.82
C PRO A 127 8.45 -18.08 3.24
N GLU A 128 9.29 -18.33 4.25
CA GLU A 128 8.96 -18.10 5.66
C GLU A 128 8.71 -16.62 5.96
N GLY A 129 9.49 -15.73 5.34
CA GLY A 129 9.26 -14.27 5.46
C GLY A 129 7.96 -13.83 4.80
N ILE A 130 7.64 -14.40 3.64
CA ILE A 130 6.37 -14.13 2.95
C ILE A 130 5.19 -14.61 3.79
N ASP A 131 5.25 -15.83 4.31
CA ASP A 131 4.20 -16.42 5.15
C ASP A 131 4.00 -15.59 6.43
N LEU A 132 5.09 -15.21 7.10
CA LEU A 132 5.04 -14.36 8.29
C LEU A 132 4.31 -13.04 8.01
N TRP A 133 4.70 -12.31 6.95
CA TRP A 133 4.06 -11.03 6.64
C TRP A 133 2.63 -11.20 6.15
N ALA A 134 2.28 -12.29 5.46
CA ALA A 134 0.92 -12.59 5.06
C ALA A 134 0.01 -12.79 6.29
N ASP A 135 0.46 -13.58 7.27
CA ASP A 135 -0.29 -13.85 8.49
C ASP A 135 -0.45 -12.58 9.34
N LEU A 136 0.65 -11.85 9.60
CA LEU A 136 0.63 -10.59 10.35
C LEU A 136 -0.33 -9.57 9.77
N LEU A 137 -0.27 -9.37 8.45
CA LEU A 137 -1.14 -8.39 7.80
C LEU A 137 -2.59 -8.87 7.71
N ALA A 138 -2.83 -10.17 7.54
CA ALA A 138 -4.19 -10.70 7.56
C ALA A 138 -4.86 -10.45 8.91
N GLU A 139 -4.19 -10.76 10.02
CA GLU A 139 -4.70 -10.52 11.37
C GLU A 139 -4.92 -9.03 11.64
N ALA A 140 -3.92 -8.19 11.36
CA ALA A 140 -4.00 -6.75 11.58
C ALA A 140 -5.11 -6.09 10.75
N ILE A 141 -5.26 -6.47 9.48
CA ILE A 141 -6.31 -5.96 8.60
C ILE A 141 -7.69 -6.35 9.13
N LEU A 142 -7.90 -7.61 9.50
CA LEU A 142 -9.17 -8.06 10.05
C LEU A 142 -9.53 -7.28 11.32
N ALA A 143 -8.59 -7.15 12.25
CA ALA A 143 -8.79 -6.39 13.47
C ALA A 143 -9.08 -4.90 13.21
N SER A 144 -8.42 -4.30 12.22
CA SER A 144 -8.60 -2.87 11.91
C SER A 144 -9.93 -2.52 11.26
N VAL A 145 -10.63 -3.50 10.67
CA VAL A 145 -11.94 -3.29 10.03
C VAL A 145 -13.12 -3.82 10.85
N GLU A 146 -12.85 -4.42 12.03
CA GLU A 146 -13.90 -4.76 12.97
C GLU A 146 -14.60 -3.49 13.46
N GLY A 147 -15.93 -3.41 13.27
CA GLY A 147 -16.72 -2.24 13.64
C GLY A 147 -16.74 -1.08 12.62
N VAL A 148 -16.09 -1.24 11.47
CA VAL A 148 -16.27 -0.33 10.33
C VAL A 148 -17.53 -0.73 9.58
N ASP A 149 -18.54 0.15 9.54
CA ASP A 149 -19.74 -0.06 8.74
C ASP A 149 -19.43 -0.01 7.24
N PRO A 150 -20.11 -0.81 6.40
CA PRO A 150 -19.91 -0.83 4.96
C PRO A 150 -20.44 0.44 4.27
#